data_c25508b50b78f046e8f3f0ee94101bae
#
_entry.id   c25508b50b78f046e8f3f0ee94101bae
#
_cell.length_a   1.000
_cell.length_b   1.000
_cell.length_c   1.000
_cell.angle_alpha   90.00
_cell.angle_beta   90.00
_cell.angle_gamma   90.00
#
_symmetry.space_group_name_H-M   'P 1'
#
loop_
_entity.id
_entity.type
_entity.pdbx_description
1 polymer ?
#
loop_
_entity_poly.entity_id
_entity_poly.type
_entity_poly.pdbx_seq_one_letter_code
_entity_poly.pdbx_strand_id
1 'polypeptide(L)'
;MMVLVLTIAAHGQTANYTISGDLSPFVGVLVENLSDLDSVILENDANHRAGILQKSAVNGGKFLFTGHVDKPLYSELKIPYFNGEKTDTATMPFILEAGSLSYSKGKMTGMPMNELFWEKRTKIYRLAEEDGDEARKLLVSLIEQHHNDALGIALLLMASPIDLTAREEKDLINSLAAVEISDYRVQRRLEYLMTLPPADIGDMFIDFSVDYDGKTTHLSDYVGRGQYVLVDFWASWCGPCLQEIPNIITVYEKYKGKGLIVLGVAVSDRPDATLKAVNEYQIPYPQIINSQKIASDAYGIRGIPEIILFAPNGTILARSLRGENIEKKLSEVFSE
;
A
#
# COMPACT_ATOMS: atom_id res chain seq x y z
N MET A 1 43.06 8.55 -10.72
CA MET A 1 42.72 7.25 -11.32
C MET A 1 41.37 7.41 -11.98
N MET A 2 41.36 7.45 -13.33
CA MET A 2 40.17 7.77 -14.12
C MET A 2 39.23 6.57 -14.15
N VAL A 3 38.06 6.70 -13.59
CA VAL A 3 37.03 5.65 -13.62
C VAL A 3 36.46 5.60 -15.05
N LEU A 4 36.74 4.51 -15.76
CA LEU A 4 36.19 4.25 -17.08
C LEU A 4 34.73 3.87 -16.91
N VAL A 5 33.81 4.82 -17.13
CA VAL A 5 32.37 4.57 -17.21
C VAL A 5 32.10 3.98 -18.59
N LEU A 6 31.80 2.69 -18.67
CA LEU A 6 31.26 2.08 -19.88
C LEU A 6 29.83 2.58 -20.06
N THR A 7 29.68 3.69 -20.76
CA THR A 7 28.40 4.16 -21.30
C THR A 7 28.10 3.39 -22.57
N ILE A 8 27.24 2.40 -22.52
CA ILE A 8 26.57 1.90 -23.73
C ILE A 8 25.48 2.91 -24.05
N ALA A 9 25.82 3.91 -24.85
CA ALA A 9 24.86 4.82 -25.43
C ALA A 9 24.06 4.05 -26.50
N ALA A 10 22.83 3.69 -26.21
CA ALA A 10 21.89 3.33 -27.23
C ALA A 10 21.54 4.61 -28.00
N HIS A 11 21.90 4.65 -29.29
CA HIS A 11 21.45 5.63 -30.27
C HIS A 11 21.93 7.08 -30.07
N GLY A 12 23.21 7.39 -30.08
CA GLY A 12 23.72 8.72 -30.46
C GLY A 12 23.21 9.98 -29.76
N GLN A 13 22.36 9.86 -28.75
CA GLN A 13 21.83 10.96 -27.93
C GLN A 13 22.82 11.35 -26.84
N THR A 14 23.03 12.65 -26.68
CA THR A 14 23.84 13.18 -25.57
C THR A 14 23.08 12.98 -24.26
N ALA A 15 23.81 12.56 -23.21
CA ALA A 15 23.22 12.44 -21.87
C ALA A 15 22.64 13.77 -21.40
N ASN A 16 21.39 13.76 -20.89
CA ASN A 16 20.75 14.94 -20.34
C ASN A 16 20.38 14.81 -18.87
N TYR A 17 20.65 13.64 -18.24
CA TYR A 17 20.51 13.48 -16.81
C TYR A 17 21.77 12.92 -16.15
N THR A 18 21.89 13.22 -14.87
CA THR A 18 22.89 12.64 -13.96
C THR A 18 22.23 12.30 -12.63
N ILE A 19 22.44 11.07 -12.14
CA ILE A 19 22.01 10.66 -10.81
C ILE A 19 23.24 10.22 -10.04
N SER A 20 23.53 10.87 -8.93
CA SER A 20 24.64 10.53 -8.05
C SER A 20 24.15 10.33 -6.63
N GLY A 21 24.87 9.55 -5.84
CA GLY A 21 24.48 9.35 -4.45
C GLY A 21 25.59 8.82 -3.56
N ASP A 22 25.36 9.00 -2.26
CA ASP A 22 26.16 8.50 -1.17
C ASP A 22 25.31 7.58 -0.29
N LEU A 23 25.69 6.31 -0.22
CA LEU A 23 25.00 5.27 0.55
C LEU A 23 25.55 5.10 1.96
N SER A 24 26.55 5.90 2.37
CA SER A 24 27.12 5.83 3.72
C SER A 24 26.05 5.88 4.84
N PRO A 25 24.91 6.62 4.68
CA PRO A 25 23.83 6.61 5.67
C PRO A 25 23.10 5.27 5.85
N PHE A 26 23.28 4.29 4.94
CA PHE A 26 22.68 2.96 5.10
C PHE A 26 23.49 2.06 6.05
N VAL A 27 24.74 2.40 6.36
CA VAL A 27 25.54 1.70 7.35
C VAL A 27 24.94 1.88 8.74
N GLY A 28 24.75 0.77 9.44
CA GLY A 28 24.04 0.73 10.72
C GLY A 28 22.50 0.75 10.62
N VAL A 29 21.94 0.83 9.40
CA VAL A 29 20.48 0.80 9.16
C VAL A 29 20.08 -0.43 8.34
N LEU A 30 20.69 -0.62 7.17
CA LEU A 30 20.42 -1.76 6.27
C LEU A 30 21.57 -2.76 6.21
N VAL A 31 22.81 -2.29 6.37
CA VAL A 31 24.04 -3.10 6.30
C VAL A 31 24.99 -2.71 7.42
N GLU A 32 25.88 -3.63 7.78
CA GLU A 32 26.92 -3.36 8.78
C GLU A 32 28.10 -2.58 8.17
N ASN A 33 28.43 -2.84 6.90
CA ASN A 33 29.56 -2.23 6.22
C ASN A 33 29.20 -1.76 4.80
N LEU A 34 29.88 -0.74 4.30
CA LEU A 34 29.74 -0.27 2.91
C LEU A 34 30.12 -1.33 1.88
N SER A 35 31.00 -2.29 2.24
CA SER A 35 31.39 -3.42 1.38
C SER A 35 30.23 -4.36 1.05
N ASP A 36 29.15 -4.30 1.81
CA ASP A 36 27.95 -5.13 1.63
C ASP A 36 27.01 -4.53 0.56
N LEU A 37 27.35 -3.35 0.04
CA LEU A 37 26.64 -2.63 -1.02
C LEU A 37 27.46 -2.63 -2.32
N ASP A 38 27.23 -3.62 -3.16
CA ASP A 38 28.00 -3.78 -4.41
C ASP A 38 27.56 -2.84 -5.52
N SER A 39 26.28 -2.57 -5.60
CA SER A 39 25.69 -1.87 -6.74
C SER A 39 24.36 -1.21 -6.44
N VAL A 40 24.03 -0.23 -7.28
CA VAL A 40 22.69 0.35 -7.39
C VAL A 40 22.13 0.04 -8.78
N ILE A 41 20.83 -0.25 -8.86
CA ILE A 41 20.13 -0.52 -10.10
C ILE A 41 19.15 0.63 -10.33
N LEU A 42 19.20 1.22 -11.52
CA LEU A 42 18.20 2.16 -11.99
C LEU A 42 17.17 1.41 -12.82
N GLU A 43 15.91 1.43 -12.39
CA GLU A 43 14.79 0.84 -13.10
C GLU A 43 13.79 1.92 -13.50
N ASN A 44 13.43 1.94 -14.77
CA ASN A 44 12.33 2.71 -15.33
C ASN A 44 11.53 1.84 -16.32
N ASP A 45 10.40 2.33 -16.79
CA ASP A 45 9.53 1.57 -17.71
C ASP A 45 10.28 1.12 -18.97
N ALA A 46 11.06 2.01 -19.55
CA ALA A 46 11.77 1.73 -20.80
C ALA A 46 12.84 0.64 -20.65
N ASN A 47 13.68 0.71 -19.62
CA ASN A 47 14.73 -0.28 -19.41
C ASN A 47 14.21 -1.60 -18.86
N HIS A 48 13.12 -1.56 -18.09
CA HIS A 48 12.45 -2.77 -17.62
C HIS A 48 11.88 -3.59 -18.79
N ARG A 49 11.16 -2.95 -19.70
CA ARG A 49 10.61 -3.59 -20.92
C ARG A 49 11.69 -4.17 -21.84
N ALA A 50 12.83 -3.50 -21.91
CA ALA A 50 13.97 -3.99 -22.67
C ALA A 50 14.70 -5.16 -22.00
N GLY A 51 14.36 -5.49 -20.74
CA GLY A 51 15.07 -6.48 -19.91
C GLY A 51 16.49 -6.05 -19.55
N ILE A 52 16.84 -4.78 -19.74
CA ILE A 52 18.17 -4.21 -19.51
C ILE A 52 18.06 -3.19 -18.39
N LEU A 53 18.45 -3.57 -17.19
CA LEU A 53 18.55 -2.65 -16.06
C LEU A 53 19.88 -1.94 -16.08
N GLN A 54 19.88 -0.62 -15.87
CA GLN A 54 21.11 0.11 -15.68
C GLN A 54 21.68 -0.21 -14.29
N LYS A 55 22.97 -0.52 -14.21
CA LYS A 55 23.63 -0.87 -12.96
C LYS A 55 24.87 0.01 -12.78
N SER A 56 25.00 0.62 -11.62
CA SER A 56 26.18 1.35 -11.20
C SER A 56 26.86 0.62 -10.05
N ALA A 57 28.18 0.40 -10.16
CA ALA A 57 28.97 -0.12 -9.04
C ALA A 57 29.04 0.92 -7.92
N VAL A 58 29.04 0.45 -6.68
CA VAL A 58 29.25 1.29 -5.48
C VAL A 58 30.72 1.30 -5.14
N ASN A 59 31.34 2.49 -5.14
CA ASN A 59 32.73 2.70 -4.81
C ASN A 59 32.86 3.67 -3.62
N GLY A 60 33.29 3.17 -2.46
CA GLY A 60 33.34 3.98 -1.24
C GLY A 60 32.00 4.60 -0.86
N GLY A 61 30.93 3.83 -1.01
CA GLY A 61 29.56 4.28 -0.75
C GLY A 61 28.91 5.12 -1.85
N LYS A 62 29.62 5.44 -2.94
CA LYS A 62 29.14 6.34 -3.99
C LYS A 62 28.76 5.60 -5.26
N PHE A 63 27.73 6.09 -5.94
CA PHE A 63 27.29 5.61 -7.24
C PHE A 63 27.00 6.77 -8.21
N LEU A 64 26.95 6.47 -9.52
CA LEU A 64 26.69 7.45 -10.58
C LEU A 64 25.97 6.79 -11.74
N PHE A 65 24.87 7.41 -12.18
CA PHE A 65 24.23 7.14 -13.48
C PHE A 65 24.26 8.39 -14.35
N THR A 66 24.39 8.17 -15.64
CA THR A 66 24.17 9.20 -16.67
C THR A 66 23.40 8.60 -17.82
N GLY A 67 22.55 9.37 -18.47
CA GLY A 67 21.76 8.88 -19.58
C GLY A 67 20.89 9.97 -20.18
N HIS A 68 19.94 9.54 -21.00
CA HIS A 68 18.99 10.43 -21.67
C HIS A 68 17.56 10.05 -21.35
N VAL A 69 16.72 11.04 -21.15
CA VAL A 69 15.28 10.92 -20.97
C VAL A 69 14.60 12.03 -21.79
N ASP A 70 13.59 11.66 -22.59
CA ASP A 70 12.86 12.60 -23.44
C ASP A 70 11.81 13.40 -22.66
N LYS A 71 11.19 12.76 -21.67
CA LYS A 71 10.17 13.35 -20.80
C LYS A 71 10.30 12.79 -19.37
N PRO A 72 9.79 13.50 -18.37
CA PRO A 72 9.74 12.96 -17.00
C PRO A 72 9.04 11.60 -16.96
N LEU A 73 9.58 10.67 -16.16
CA LEU A 73 8.98 9.36 -15.96
C LEU A 73 9.25 8.83 -14.54
N TYR A 74 8.31 8.05 -14.04
CA TYR A 74 8.50 7.37 -12.75
C TYR A 74 9.61 6.33 -12.85
N SER A 75 10.49 6.32 -11.86
CA SER A 75 11.67 5.46 -11.81
C SER A 75 11.95 5.00 -10.40
N GLU A 76 12.76 3.95 -10.28
CA GLU A 76 13.17 3.40 -8.99
C GLU A 76 14.68 3.19 -8.96
N LEU A 77 15.31 3.61 -7.86
CA LEU A 77 16.63 3.14 -7.49
C LEU A 77 16.48 1.94 -6.57
N LYS A 78 17.05 0.81 -6.98
CA LYS A 78 17.05 -0.44 -6.22
C LYS A 78 18.45 -0.71 -5.71
N ILE A 79 18.57 -0.91 -4.41
CA ILE A 79 19.82 -1.19 -3.71
C ILE A 79 19.71 -2.59 -3.13
N PRO A 80 20.26 -3.61 -3.81
CA PRO A 80 20.40 -4.95 -3.24
C PRO A 80 21.34 -4.92 -2.06
N TYR A 81 20.97 -5.56 -0.96
CA TYR A 81 21.81 -5.70 0.23
C TYR A 81 21.59 -7.05 0.90
N PHE A 82 22.59 -7.51 1.64
CA PHE A 82 22.49 -8.73 2.44
C PHE A 82 22.18 -8.36 3.89
N ASN A 83 21.08 -8.88 4.44
CA ASN A 83 20.61 -8.54 5.79
C ASN A 83 21.05 -9.54 6.88
N GLY A 84 22.05 -10.38 6.57
CA GLY A 84 22.55 -11.44 7.47
C GLY A 84 21.92 -12.81 7.22
N GLU A 85 20.74 -12.88 6.59
CA GLU A 85 20.02 -14.13 6.30
C GLU A 85 19.81 -14.35 4.80
N LYS A 86 19.40 -13.31 4.08
CA LYS A 86 19.08 -13.32 2.65
C LYS A 86 19.46 -12.00 1.99
N THR A 87 19.53 -12.04 0.66
CA THR A 87 19.60 -10.81 -0.12
C THR A 87 18.21 -10.18 -0.17
N ASP A 88 18.14 -8.91 0.19
CA ASP A 88 16.95 -8.06 0.14
C ASP A 88 17.22 -6.83 -0.73
N THR A 89 16.21 -5.99 -0.97
CA THR A 89 16.35 -4.82 -1.84
C THR A 89 15.62 -3.62 -1.25
N ALA A 90 16.38 -2.56 -0.95
CA ALA A 90 15.79 -1.26 -0.66
C ALA A 90 15.40 -0.57 -1.97
N THR A 91 14.17 -0.09 -2.06
CA THR A 91 13.63 0.59 -3.25
C THR A 91 13.31 2.04 -2.92
N MET A 92 13.84 2.94 -3.74
CA MET A 92 13.60 4.38 -3.61
C MET A 92 12.91 4.89 -4.88
N PRO A 93 11.61 5.24 -4.80
CA PRO A 93 10.87 5.81 -5.91
C PRO A 93 11.28 7.26 -6.15
N PHE A 94 11.31 7.68 -7.42
CA PHE A 94 11.57 9.06 -7.81
C PHE A 94 11.05 9.34 -9.21
N ILE A 95 11.03 10.63 -9.61
CA ILE A 95 10.73 11.03 -10.98
C ILE A 95 12.05 11.39 -11.66
N LEU A 96 12.39 10.65 -12.71
CA LEU A 96 13.53 10.89 -13.57
C LEU A 96 13.15 11.93 -14.64
N GLU A 97 13.91 13.02 -14.68
CA GLU A 97 13.78 14.06 -15.70
C GLU A 97 15.15 14.59 -16.11
N ALA A 98 15.22 15.42 -17.13
CA ALA A 98 16.47 16.06 -17.51
C ALA A 98 17.00 16.93 -16.36
N GLY A 99 18.30 16.79 -16.04
CA GLY A 99 18.94 17.53 -14.95
C GLY A 99 19.83 16.66 -14.07
N SER A 100 20.05 17.12 -12.85
CA SER A 100 20.90 16.42 -11.87
C SER A 100 20.10 16.07 -10.63
N LEU A 101 20.15 14.79 -10.23
CA LEU A 101 19.60 14.27 -8.99
C LEU A 101 20.75 13.87 -8.07
N SER A 102 20.68 14.27 -6.82
CA SER A 102 21.64 13.87 -5.79
C SER A 102 20.90 13.15 -4.65
N TYR A 103 21.38 11.97 -4.29
CA TYR A 103 20.96 11.26 -3.09
C TYR A 103 22.00 11.40 -1.98
N SER A 104 21.60 11.95 -0.84
CA SER A 104 22.46 12.08 0.35
C SER A 104 21.62 12.11 1.62
N LYS A 105 22.07 11.44 2.67
CA LYS A 105 21.45 11.42 4.01
C LYS A 105 19.94 11.08 3.98
N GLY A 106 19.55 10.10 3.14
CA GLY A 106 18.17 9.66 3.02
C GLY A 106 17.27 10.59 2.21
N LYS A 107 17.80 11.63 1.59
CA LYS A 107 17.05 12.62 0.80
C LYS A 107 17.53 12.66 -0.64
N MET A 108 16.58 12.70 -1.58
CA MET A 108 16.81 13.04 -2.97
C MET A 108 16.57 14.53 -3.20
N THR A 109 17.48 15.19 -3.89
CA THR A 109 17.40 16.62 -4.20
C THR A 109 17.79 16.87 -5.65
N GLY A 110 17.19 17.89 -6.26
CA GLY A 110 17.31 18.19 -7.68
C GLY A 110 16.20 17.55 -8.49
N MET A 111 16.06 17.94 -9.75
CA MET A 111 14.96 17.60 -10.65
C MET A 111 13.62 18.09 -10.11
N PRO A 112 13.06 19.21 -10.63
CA PRO A 112 11.91 19.90 -10.03
C PRO A 112 10.67 19.04 -9.81
N MET A 113 10.34 18.15 -10.76
CA MET A 113 9.18 17.26 -10.61
C MET A 113 9.40 16.21 -9.54
N ASN A 114 10.64 15.74 -9.37
CA ASN A 114 11.01 14.86 -8.26
C ASN A 114 10.89 15.56 -6.91
N GLU A 115 11.31 16.82 -6.80
CA GLU A 115 11.14 17.60 -5.55
C GLU A 115 9.67 17.81 -5.23
N LEU A 116 8.83 18.08 -6.23
CA LEU A 116 7.38 18.20 -6.08
C LEU A 116 6.76 16.88 -5.60
N PHE A 117 7.17 15.74 -6.16
CA PHE A 117 6.73 14.41 -5.73
C PHE A 117 7.01 14.19 -4.23
N TRP A 118 8.22 14.46 -3.79
CA TRP A 118 8.59 14.27 -2.38
C TRP A 118 7.87 15.23 -1.44
N GLU A 119 7.63 16.48 -1.88
CA GLU A 119 6.80 17.46 -1.14
C GLU A 119 5.38 16.93 -0.95
N LYS A 120 4.72 16.51 -2.04
CA LYS A 120 3.33 16.02 -1.99
C LYS A 120 3.23 14.74 -1.17
N ARG A 121 4.14 13.79 -1.40
CA ARG A 121 4.22 12.56 -0.63
C ARG A 121 4.34 12.84 0.87
N THR A 122 5.27 13.69 1.28
CA THR A 122 5.46 14.04 2.70
C THR A 122 4.21 14.67 3.29
N LYS A 123 3.54 15.55 2.53
CA LYS A 123 2.29 16.18 2.97
C LYS A 123 1.18 15.16 3.18
N ILE A 124 1.01 14.20 2.24
CA ILE A 124 -0.01 13.15 2.32
C ILE A 124 0.24 12.26 3.55
N TYR A 125 1.48 11.78 3.75
CA TYR A 125 1.80 10.92 4.90
C TYR A 125 1.57 11.61 6.25
N ARG A 126 1.97 12.88 6.39
CA ARG A 126 1.71 13.65 7.61
C ARG A 126 0.21 13.82 7.86
N LEU A 127 -0.54 14.16 6.81
CA LEU A 127 -1.98 14.31 6.92
C LEU A 127 -2.66 12.97 7.27
N ALA A 128 -2.15 11.83 6.78
CA ALA A 128 -2.67 10.51 7.09
C ALA A 128 -2.51 10.12 8.58
N GLU A 129 -1.51 10.67 9.27
CA GLU A 129 -1.35 10.50 10.72
C GLU A 129 -2.40 11.30 11.51
N GLU A 130 -2.91 12.40 10.94
CA GLU A 130 -3.88 13.30 11.57
C GLU A 130 -5.33 12.99 11.14
N ASP A 131 -5.56 12.81 9.83
CA ASP A 131 -6.86 12.54 9.22
C ASP A 131 -6.68 11.73 7.93
N GLY A 132 -6.92 10.42 8.01
CA GLY A 132 -6.76 9.51 6.88
C GLY A 132 -7.71 9.79 5.73
N ASP A 133 -8.95 10.25 6.01
CA ASP A 133 -9.93 10.56 4.96
C ASP A 133 -9.53 11.82 4.18
N GLU A 134 -9.03 12.85 4.85
CA GLU A 134 -8.52 14.05 4.18
C GLU A 134 -7.24 13.76 3.40
N ALA A 135 -6.35 12.90 3.92
CA ALA A 135 -5.16 12.45 3.19
C ALA A 135 -5.54 11.73 1.90
N ARG A 136 -6.55 10.84 1.96
CA ARG A 136 -7.07 10.11 0.80
C ARG A 136 -7.68 11.04 -0.23
N LYS A 137 -8.52 12.00 0.17
CA LYS A 137 -9.09 13.02 -0.72
C LYS A 137 -8.00 13.83 -1.40
N LEU A 138 -6.97 14.23 -0.65
CA LEU A 138 -5.83 14.96 -1.22
C LEU A 138 -5.08 14.10 -2.24
N LEU A 139 -4.80 12.82 -1.93
CA LEU A 139 -4.13 11.89 -2.84
C LEU A 139 -4.91 11.72 -4.15
N VAL A 140 -6.21 11.44 -4.07
CA VAL A 140 -7.10 11.31 -5.24
C VAL A 140 -7.07 12.57 -6.08
N SER A 141 -7.29 13.73 -5.47
CA SER A 141 -7.28 15.03 -6.18
C SER A 141 -5.95 15.31 -6.89
N LEU A 142 -4.82 14.96 -6.26
CA LEU A 142 -3.50 15.14 -6.88
C LEU A 142 -3.27 14.19 -8.05
N ILE A 143 -3.70 12.93 -7.96
CA ILE A 143 -3.59 11.97 -9.08
C ILE A 143 -4.46 12.44 -10.25
N GLU A 144 -5.68 12.91 -10.01
CA GLU A 144 -6.57 13.46 -11.04
C GLU A 144 -5.98 14.72 -11.72
N GLN A 145 -5.38 15.64 -10.94
CA GLN A 145 -4.72 16.84 -11.47
C GLN A 145 -3.50 16.49 -12.33
N HIS A 146 -2.82 15.40 -12.02
CA HIS A 146 -1.60 14.93 -12.67
C HIS A 146 -1.81 13.68 -13.53
N HIS A 147 -3.03 13.45 -14.01
CA HIS A 147 -3.42 12.25 -14.77
C HIS A 147 -2.65 12.05 -16.09
N ASN A 148 -1.93 13.05 -16.56
CA ASN A 148 -1.19 13.05 -17.84
C ASN A 148 0.33 13.26 -17.68
N ASP A 149 0.86 13.11 -16.47
CA ASP A 149 2.29 13.25 -16.21
C ASP A 149 2.83 12.24 -15.20
N ALA A 150 4.14 12.17 -15.07
CA ALA A 150 4.83 11.21 -14.21
C ALA A 150 4.52 11.37 -12.71
N LEU A 151 4.04 12.53 -12.28
CA LEU A 151 3.67 12.77 -10.87
C LEU A 151 2.41 11.97 -10.51
N GLY A 152 1.41 11.92 -11.39
CA GLY A 152 0.21 11.10 -11.17
C GLY A 152 0.55 9.63 -11.02
N ILE A 153 1.42 9.08 -11.89
CA ILE A 153 1.90 7.69 -11.74
C ILE A 153 2.64 7.50 -10.42
N ALA A 154 3.57 8.40 -10.09
CA ALA A 154 4.37 8.28 -8.88
C ALA A 154 3.49 8.28 -7.61
N LEU A 155 2.48 9.14 -7.56
CA LEU A 155 1.51 9.21 -6.48
C LEU A 155 0.63 7.97 -6.41
N LEU A 156 0.14 7.47 -7.56
CA LEU A 156 -0.65 6.26 -7.63
C LEU A 156 0.13 5.02 -7.15
N LEU A 157 1.37 4.85 -7.63
CA LEU A 157 2.18 3.68 -7.30
C LEU A 157 2.72 3.71 -5.86
N MET A 158 2.81 4.88 -5.24
CA MET A 158 3.13 4.99 -3.82
C MET A 158 1.93 4.79 -2.89
N ALA A 159 0.70 4.87 -3.43
CA ALA A 159 -0.50 4.69 -2.63
C ALA A 159 -0.51 3.31 -1.98
N SER A 160 -0.67 3.28 -0.66
CA SER A 160 -0.88 2.05 0.09
C SER A 160 -2.28 1.49 -0.23
N PRO A 161 -2.49 0.16 -0.21
CA PRO A 161 -3.82 -0.42 -0.27
C PRO A 161 -4.80 0.08 0.80
N ILE A 162 -4.27 0.69 1.87
CA ILE A 162 -5.09 1.31 2.94
C ILE A 162 -5.59 2.70 2.53
N ASP A 163 -4.89 3.38 1.61
CA ASP A 163 -5.17 4.76 1.23
C ASP A 163 -6.29 4.87 0.17
N LEU A 164 -6.42 3.84 -0.70
CA LEU A 164 -7.40 3.79 -1.78
C LEU A 164 -8.17 2.47 -1.76
N THR A 165 -9.47 2.52 -2.01
CA THR A 165 -10.24 1.31 -2.31
C THR A 165 -9.85 0.76 -3.69
N ALA A 166 -10.07 -0.55 -3.92
CA ALA A 166 -9.77 -1.16 -5.22
C ALA A 166 -10.54 -0.50 -6.37
N ARG A 167 -11.76 0.00 -6.10
CA ARG A 167 -12.58 0.73 -7.07
C ARG A 167 -11.99 2.08 -7.40
N GLU A 168 -11.70 2.89 -6.39
CA GLU A 168 -11.07 4.20 -6.59
C GLU A 168 -9.76 4.08 -7.36
N GLU A 169 -8.95 3.09 -7.01
CA GLU A 169 -7.69 2.86 -7.71
C GLU A 169 -7.90 2.48 -9.18
N LYS A 170 -8.90 1.62 -9.49
CA LYS A 170 -9.28 1.32 -10.89
C LYS A 170 -9.74 2.57 -11.64
N ASP A 171 -10.59 3.37 -11.01
CA ASP A 171 -11.14 4.58 -11.62
C ASP A 171 -10.01 5.60 -11.89
N LEU A 172 -9.08 5.77 -10.95
CA LEU A 172 -7.89 6.61 -11.13
C LEU A 172 -6.98 6.09 -12.24
N ILE A 173 -6.69 4.78 -12.30
CA ILE A 173 -5.90 4.19 -13.39
C ILE A 173 -6.56 4.44 -14.74
N ASN A 174 -7.89 4.23 -14.83
CA ASN A 174 -8.63 4.46 -16.07
C ASN A 174 -8.69 5.94 -16.47
N SER A 175 -8.52 6.86 -15.54
CA SER A 175 -8.44 8.30 -15.81
C SER A 175 -7.08 8.76 -16.31
N LEU A 176 -6.00 7.96 -16.15
CA LEU A 176 -4.67 8.30 -16.62
C LEU A 176 -4.63 8.40 -18.15
N ALA A 177 -3.78 9.25 -18.67
CA ALA A 177 -3.53 9.31 -20.12
C ALA A 177 -2.98 7.97 -20.64
N ALA A 178 -3.28 7.63 -21.88
CA ALA A 178 -2.89 6.35 -22.47
C ALA A 178 -1.38 6.05 -22.39
N VAL A 179 -0.55 7.08 -22.44
CA VAL A 179 0.90 6.95 -22.31
C VAL A 179 1.33 6.59 -20.88
N GLU A 180 0.59 7.06 -19.90
CA GLU A 180 0.84 6.81 -18.49
C GLU A 180 0.31 5.43 -18.07
N ILE A 181 -0.85 5.02 -18.61
CA ILE A 181 -1.38 3.66 -18.44
C ILE A 181 -0.42 2.62 -19.02
N SER A 182 0.41 2.97 -20.00
CA SER A 182 1.37 2.06 -20.60
C SER A 182 2.56 1.69 -19.70
N ASP A 183 2.78 2.37 -18.58
CA ASP A 183 3.79 1.97 -17.59
C ASP A 183 3.49 0.54 -17.09
N TYR A 184 4.48 -0.36 -17.17
CA TYR A 184 4.28 -1.77 -16.84
C TYR A 184 3.82 -1.99 -15.39
N ARG A 185 4.20 -1.11 -14.46
CA ARG A 185 3.81 -1.19 -13.04
C ARG A 185 2.35 -0.83 -12.85
N VAL A 186 1.87 0.18 -13.60
CA VAL A 186 0.45 0.54 -13.66
C VAL A 186 -0.36 -0.61 -14.27
N GLN A 187 0.13 -1.20 -15.37
CA GLN A 187 -0.51 -2.36 -16.00
C GLN A 187 -0.62 -3.56 -15.05
N ARG A 188 0.47 -3.93 -14.39
CA ARG A 188 0.45 -5.01 -13.39
C ARG A 188 -0.49 -4.73 -12.23
N ARG A 189 -0.57 -3.46 -11.81
CA ARG A 189 -1.50 -3.04 -10.76
C ARG A 189 -2.94 -3.19 -11.22
N LEU A 190 -3.26 -2.76 -12.44
CA LEU A 190 -4.59 -2.91 -13.03
C LEU A 190 -4.96 -4.38 -13.20
N GLU A 191 -4.08 -5.20 -13.75
CA GLU A 191 -4.28 -6.66 -13.85
C GLU A 191 -4.64 -7.28 -12.49
N TYR A 192 -3.89 -6.93 -11.46
CA TYR A 192 -4.17 -7.41 -10.10
C TYR A 192 -5.55 -6.94 -9.61
N LEU A 193 -5.91 -5.66 -9.78
CA LEU A 193 -7.20 -5.11 -9.39
C LEU A 193 -8.37 -5.76 -10.13
N MET A 194 -8.15 -6.21 -11.37
CA MET A 194 -9.18 -6.94 -12.15
C MET A 194 -9.40 -8.37 -11.64
N THR A 195 -8.46 -8.92 -10.86
CA THR A 195 -8.65 -10.24 -10.21
C THR A 195 -9.40 -10.14 -8.89
N LEU A 196 -9.57 -8.93 -8.34
CA LEU A 196 -10.26 -8.75 -7.08
C LEU A 196 -11.78 -8.81 -7.28
N PRO A 197 -12.50 -9.49 -6.39
CA PRO A 197 -13.95 -9.48 -6.40
C PRO A 197 -14.49 -8.08 -6.10
N PRO A 198 -15.70 -7.74 -6.57
CA PRO A 198 -16.38 -6.52 -6.18
C PRO A 198 -16.76 -6.61 -4.70
N ALA A 199 -16.16 -5.76 -3.86
CA ALA A 199 -16.42 -5.70 -2.42
C ALA A 199 -16.17 -4.29 -1.90
N ASP A 200 -16.72 -3.29 -2.58
CA ASP A 200 -16.50 -1.89 -2.26
C ASP A 200 -17.73 -1.21 -1.67
N ILE A 201 -17.57 0.02 -1.19
CA ILE A 201 -18.66 0.81 -0.65
C ILE A 201 -19.79 0.93 -1.69
N GLY A 202 -21.03 0.60 -1.28
CA GLY A 202 -22.20 0.54 -2.13
C GLY A 202 -22.46 -0.83 -2.76
N ASP A 203 -21.52 -1.76 -2.74
CA ASP A 203 -21.72 -3.13 -3.21
C ASP A 203 -22.44 -3.99 -2.15
N MET A 204 -23.07 -5.05 -2.60
CA MET A 204 -23.60 -6.07 -1.70
C MET A 204 -22.44 -6.90 -1.11
N PHE A 205 -22.62 -7.41 0.10
CA PHE A 205 -21.64 -8.31 0.69
C PHE A 205 -21.41 -9.54 -0.17
N ILE A 206 -20.19 -10.06 -0.13
CA ILE A 206 -19.83 -11.33 -0.75
C ILE A 206 -19.83 -12.40 0.34
N ASP A 207 -20.72 -13.37 0.20
CA ASP A 207 -20.76 -14.48 1.17
C ASP A 207 -19.55 -15.39 1.02
N PHE A 208 -19.08 -15.90 2.13
CA PHE A 208 -18.07 -16.96 2.21
C PHE A 208 -18.39 -17.88 3.37
N SER A 209 -17.85 -19.10 3.32
CA SER A 209 -18.02 -20.07 4.38
C SER A 209 -16.67 -20.57 4.90
N VAL A 210 -16.63 -20.88 6.19
CA VAL A 210 -15.45 -21.40 6.88
C VAL A 210 -15.83 -22.61 7.71
N ASP A 211 -15.08 -23.70 7.53
CA ASP A 211 -15.21 -24.90 8.34
C ASP A 211 -14.21 -24.87 9.50
N TYR A 212 -14.74 -24.98 10.71
CA TYR A 212 -13.93 -25.08 11.90
C TYR A 212 -14.62 -25.92 12.97
N ASP A 213 -13.91 -26.88 13.56
CA ASP A 213 -14.38 -27.77 14.62
C ASP A 213 -15.72 -28.47 14.30
N GLY A 214 -15.84 -28.97 13.05
CA GLY A 214 -17.03 -29.67 12.57
C GLY A 214 -18.25 -28.79 12.29
N LYS A 215 -18.10 -27.47 12.35
CA LYS A 215 -19.15 -26.51 12.05
C LYS A 215 -18.77 -25.65 10.86
N THR A 216 -19.67 -25.50 9.89
CA THR A 216 -19.60 -24.50 8.83
C THR A 216 -20.24 -23.22 9.31
N THR A 217 -19.56 -22.08 9.17
CA THR A 217 -20.10 -20.75 9.48
C THR A 217 -20.02 -19.89 8.22
N HIS A 218 -21.11 -19.21 7.86
CA HIS A 218 -21.19 -18.31 6.74
C HIS A 218 -21.17 -16.87 7.20
N LEU A 219 -20.62 -15.96 6.39
CA LEU A 219 -20.77 -14.52 6.66
C LEU A 219 -22.27 -14.12 6.63
N SER A 220 -23.05 -14.74 5.74
CA SER A 220 -24.51 -14.57 5.66
C SER A 220 -25.28 -15.06 6.89
N ASP A 221 -24.65 -15.73 7.85
CA ASP A 221 -25.25 -16.01 9.16
C ASP A 221 -25.44 -14.72 9.98
N TYR A 222 -24.68 -13.67 9.66
CA TYR A 222 -24.68 -12.38 10.36
C TYR A 222 -25.12 -11.21 9.47
N VAL A 223 -24.56 -11.10 8.26
CA VAL A 223 -24.77 -9.97 7.34
C VAL A 223 -26.03 -10.18 6.49
N GLY A 224 -26.75 -9.07 6.22
CA GLY A 224 -27.95 -9.11 5.39
C GLY A 224 -29.21 -9.61 6.11
N ARG A 225 -29.20 -9.62 7.46
CA ARG A 225 -30.32 -10.13 8.29
C ARG A 225 -31.09 -9.04 9.02
N GLY A 226 -31.08 -7.83 8.49
CA GLY A 226 -31.88 -6.74 9.04
C GLY A 226 -31.20 -5.96 10.18
N GLN A 227 -29.90 -6.21 10.43
CA GLN A 227 -29.11 -5.49 11.42
C GLN A 227 -27.83 -4.92 10.78
N TYR A 228 -27.30 -3.83 11.35
CA TYR A 228 -25.97 -3.35 11.01
C TYR A 228 -24.93 -4.33 11.53
N VAL A 229 -23.90 -4.63 10.73
CA VAL A 229 -22.83 -5.53 11.11
C VAL A 229 -21.47 -4.85 10.91
N LEU A 230 -20.72 -4.72 11.97
CA LEU A 230 -19.32 -4.30 11.94
C LEU A 230 -18.44 -5.55 11.93
N VAL A 231 -17.73 -5.77 10.83
CA VAL A 231 -16.82 -6.92 10.68
C VAL A 231 -15.39 -6.46 10.78
N ASP A 232 -14.63 -7.04 11.73
CA ASP A 232 -13.20 -6.84 11.92
C ASP A 232 -12.43 -8.03 11.34
N PHE A 233 -11.71 -7.82 10.25
CA PHE A 233 -10.78 -8.79 9.69
C PHE A 233 -9.41 -8.60 10.34
N TRP A 234 -9.00 -9.56 11.15
CA TRP A 234 -7.86 -9.44 12.04
C TRP A 234 -7.02 -10.71 12.16
N ALA A 235 -5.90 -10.66 12.90
CA ALA A 235 -5.11 -11.83 13.26
C ALA A 235 -4.41 -11.62 14.60
N SER A 236 -4.13 -12.71 15.33
CA SER A 236 -3.48 -12.67 16.63
C SER A 236 -2.03 -12.14 16.61
N TRP A 237 -1.36 -12.25 15.48
CA TRP A 237 -0.01 -11.74 15.26
C TRP A 237 0.03 -10.28 14.77
N CYS A 238 -1.12 -9.66 14.47
CA CYS A 238 -1.22 -8.31 13.93
C CYS A 238 -1.25 -7.27 15.05
N GLY A 239 -0.12 -6.63 15.31
CA GLY A 239 -0.01 -5.60 16.36
C GLY A 239 -1.03 -4.46 16.26
N PRO A 240 -1.19 -3.81 15.09
CA PRO A 240 -2.22 -2.78 14.90
C PRO A 240 -3.66 -3.30 15.14
N CYS A 241 -3.96 -4.57 14.78
CA CYS A 241 -5.27 -5.16 15.05
C CYS A 241 -5.53 -5.26 16.57
N LEU A 242 -4.53 -5.72 17.30
CA LEU A 242 -4.63 -5.86 18.76
C LEU A 242 -4.82 -4.50 19.46
N GLN A 243 -4.24 -3.43 18.90
CA GLN A 243 -4.44 -2.05 19.38
C GLN A 243 -5.86 -1.54 19.12
N GLU A 244 -6.53 -2.02 18.06
CA GLU A 244 -7.89 -1.60 17.71
C GLU A 244 -8.98 -2.30 18.54
N ILE A 245 -8.71 -3.48 19.09
CA ILE A 245 -9.68 -4.29 19.89
C ILE A 245 -10.39 -3.46 20.97
N PRO A 246 -9.71 -2.64 21.80
CA PRO A 246 -10.40 -1.83 22.83
C PRO A 246 -11.45 -0.87 22.24
N ASN A 247 -11.18 -0.26 21.08
CA ASN A 247 -12.13 0.62 20.41
C ASN A 247 -13.34 -0.18 19.93
N ILE A 248 -13.11 -1.36 19.34
CA ILE A 248 -14.20 -2.23 18.83
C ILE A 248 -15.06 -2.73 20.01
N ILE A 249 -14.44 -3.11 21.13
CA ILE A 249 -15.19 -3.49 22.34
C ILE A 249 -16.05 -2.32 22.84
N THR A 250 -15.51 -1.10 22.84
CA THR A 250 -16.24 0.09 23.29
C THR A 250 -17.48 0.33 22.44
N VAL A 251 -17.36 0.27 21.10
CA VAL A 251 -18.52 0.45 20.20
C VAL A 251 -19.49 -0.74 20.29
N TYR A 252 -18.99 -1.96 20.45
CA TYR A 252 -19.83 -3.13 20.70
C TYR A 252 -20.73 -2.91 21.94
N GLU A 253 -20.15 -2.56 23.06
CA GLU A 253 -20.91 -2.34 24.31
C GLU A 253 -21.93 -1.20 24.15
N LYS A 254 -21.57 -0.14 23.44
CA LYS A 254 -22.45 1.02 23.24
C LYS A 254 -23.63 0.74 22.29
N TYR A 255 -23.45 -0.10 21.26
CA TYR A 255 -24.41 -0.26 20.19
C TYR A 255 -25.09 -1.64 20.11
N LYS A 256 -24.61 -2.68 20.83
CA LYS A 256 -25.23 -4.03 20.84
C LYS A 256 -26.71 -4.02 21.18
N GLY A 257 -27.13 -3.15 22.10
CA GLY A 257 -28.54 -2.95 22.46
C GLY A 257 -29.35 -2.12 21.48
N LYS A 258 -28.72 -1.54 20.45
CA LYS A 258 -29.35 -0.72 19.41
C LYS A 258 -29.45 -1.43 18.06
N GLY A 259 -29.03 -2.70 18.00
CA GLY A 259 -29.09 -3.50 16.77
C GLY A 259 -27.78 -3.58 15.97
N LEU A 260 -26.63 -3.26 16.59
CA LEU A 260 -25.33 -3.54 16.01
C LEU A 260 -24.89 -4.97 16.36
N ILE A 261 -24.48 -5.72 15.34
CA ILE A 261 -23.68 -6.92 15.48
C ILE A 261 -22.22 -6.53 15.23
N VAL A 262 -21.29 -7.00 16.07
CA VAL A 262 -19.86 -6.98 15.81
C VAL A 262 -19.41 -8.41 15.59
N LEU A 263 -18.59 -8.64 14.57
CA LEU A 263 -18.08 -9.95 14.19
C LEU A 263 -16.58 -9.85 13.91
N GLY A 264 -15.77 -10.67 14.57
CA GLY A 264 -14.37 -10.85 14.21
C GLY A 264 -14.23 -11.95 13.15
N VAL A 265 -13.34 -11.76 12.20
CA VAL A 265 -12.98 -12.75 11.17
C VAL A 265 -11.47 -12.92 11.16
N ALA A 266 -10.99 -14.05 11.66
CA ALA A 266 -9.57 -14.34 11.70
C ALA A 266 -9.03 -14.73 10.33
N VAL A 267 -8.12 -13.93 9.78
CA VAL A 267 -7.50 -14.13 8.45
C VAL A 267 -6.03 -14.50 8.60
N SER A 268 -5.56 -15.47 7.81
CA SER A 268 -4.15 -15.91 7.78
C SER A 268 -3.56 -16.17 9.17
N ASP A 269 -4.37 -16.75 10.05
CA ASP A 269 -4.01 -17.02 11.46
C ASP A 269 -4.22 -18.48 11.84
N ARG A 270 -3.51 -18.94 12.84
CA ARG A 270 -3.69 -20.26 13.40
C ARG A 270 -4.87 -20.25 14.38
N PRO A 271 -5.81 -21.21 14.30
CA PRO A 271 -6.99 -21.24 15.17
C PRO A 271 -6.68 -21.20 16.66
N ASP A 272 -5.65 -21.93 17.09
CA ASP A 272 -5.22 -21.96 18.50
C ASP A 272 -4.67 -20.59 18.96
N ALA A 273 -3.94 -19.88 18.11
CA ALA A 273 -3.44 -18.55 18.38
C ALA A 273 -4.57 -17.51 18.42
N THR A 274 -5.52 -17.58 17.46
CA THR A 274 -6.73 -16.75 17.47
C THR A 274 -7.51 -16.93 18.76
N LEU A 275 -7.82 -18.17 19.16
CA LEU A 275 -8.58 -18.45 20.41
C LEU A 275 -7.86 -17.95 21.65
N LYS A 276 -6.52 -18.11 21.70
CA LYS A 276 -5.71 -17.57 22.78
C LYS A 276 -5.85 -16.06 22.87
N ALA A 277 -5.72 -15.34 21.73
CA ALA A 277 -5.86 -13.88 21.70
C ALA A 277 -7.29 -13.43 22.07
N VAL A 278 -8.34 -14.12 21.58
CA VAL A 278 -9.74 -13.85 21.99
C VAL A 278 -9.89 -13.89 23.50
N ASN A 279 -9.32 -14.90 24.17
CA ASN A 279 -9.36 -15.02 25.62
C ASN A 279 -8.50 -13.97 26.33
N GLU A 280 -7.30 -13.71 25.83
CA GLU A 280 -6.35 -12.76 26.42
C GLU A 280 -6.88 -11.33 26.40
N TYR A 281 -7.46 -10.91 25.26
CA TYR A 281 -8.04 -9.57 25.07
C TYR A 281 -9.52 -9.51 25.50
N GLN A 282 -10.09 -10.62 26.02
CA GLN A 282 -11.47 -10.69 26.48
C GLN A 282 -12.49 -10.21 25.44
N ILE A 283 -12.32 -10.61 24.17
CA ILE A 283 -13.17 -10.19 23.07
C ILE A 283 -14.59 -10.76 23.27
N PRO A 284 -15.63 -9.90 23.43
CA PRO A 284 -16.97 -10.35 23.86
C PRO A 284 -17.90 -10.71 22.68
N TYR A 285 -17.49 -10.45 21.45
CA TYR A 285 -18.30 -10.64 20.24
C TYR A 285 -17.90 -11.90 19.45
N PRO A 286 -18.84 -12.48 18.66
CA PRO A 286 -18.61 -13.71 17.90
C PRO A 286 -17.42 -13.61 16.94
N GLN A 287 -16.84 -14.80 16.65
CA GLN A 287 -15.67 -14.94 15.82
C GLN A 287 -15.89 -16.00 14.73
N ILE A 288 -15.52 -15.71 13.50
CA ILE A 288 -15.27 -16.71 12.45
C ILE A 288 -13.77 -17.03 12.51
N ILE A 289 -13.47 -18.26 12.92
CA ILE A 289 -12.10 -18.73 13.13
C ILE A 289 -11.67 -19.55 11.92
N ASN A 290 -10.36 -19.48 11.55
CA ASN A 290 -9.79 -20.27 10.47
C ASN A 290 -10.21 -19.87 9.03
N SER A 291 -10.56 -18.60 8.80
CA SER A 291 -10.90 -18.18 7.43
C SER A 291 -9.71 -18.21 6.47
N GLN A 292 -8.50 -18.27 6.99
CA GLN A 292 -7.27 -18.28 6.22
C GLN A 292 -7.29 -17.15 5.17
N LYS A 293 -7.17 -17.49 3.88
CA LYS A 293 -7.28 -16.53 2.77
C LYS A 293 -8.71 -16.36 2.24
N ILE A 294 -9.65 -17.24 2.62
CA ILE A 294 -11.01 -17.22 2.05
C ILE A 294 -11.65 -15.84 2.18
N ALA A 295 -11.68 -15.30 3.39
CA ALA A 295 -12.29 -14.00 3.64
C ALA A 295 -11.48 -12.84 3.04
N SER A 296 -10.16 -12.87 3.14
CA SER A 296 -9.31 -11.84 2.55
C SER A 296 -9.38 -11.81 1.03
N ASP A 297 -9.42 -12.97 0.38
CA ASP A 297 -9.57 -13.05 -1.08
C ASP A 297 -10.97 -12.56 -1.51
N ALA A 298 -12.03 -12.94 -0.78
CA ALA A 298 -13.40 -12.51 -1.07
C ALA A 298 -13.56 -10.98 -1.02
N TYR A 299 -12.88 -10.32 -0.10
CA TYR A 299 -13.00 -8.87 0.12
C TYR A 299 -11.81 -8.05 -0.42
N GLY A 300 -10.87 -8.69 -1.10
CA GLY A 300 -9.68 -8.02 -1.64
C GLY A 300 -8.80 -7.40 -0.55
N ILE A 301 -8.76 -8.01 0.65
CA ILE A 301 -8.02 -7.47 1.79
C ILE A 301 -6.53 -7.70 1.59
N ARG A 302 -5.77 -6.61 1.53
CA ARG A 302 -4.32 -6.60 1.31
C ARG A 302 -3.52 -6.37 2.59
N GLY A 303 -4.18 -5.83 3.61
CA GLY A 303 -3.60 -5.53 4.91
C GLY A 303 -4.66 -5.55 6.00
N ILE A 304 -4.25 -5.84 7.22
CA ILE A 304 -5.11 -5.86 8.41
C ILE A 304 -4.54 -4.93 9.50
N PRO A 305 -5.44 -4.37 10.36
CA PRO A 305 -6.87 -4.64 10.42
C PRO A 305 -7.61 -4.14 9.17
N GLU A 306 -8.69 -4.76 8.77
CA GLU A 306 -9.66 -4.21 7.84
C GLU A 306 -11.03 -4.28 8.52
N ILE A 307 -11.68 -3.13 8.71
CA ILE A 307 -12.95 -3.03 9.41
C ILE A 307 -13.99 -2.51 8.45
N ILE A 308 -15.05 -3.31 8.24
CA ILE A 308 -16.11 -3.05 7.26
C ILE A 308 -17.44 -2.95 8.00
N LEU A 309 -18.22 -1.90 7.72
CA LEU A 309 -19.58 -1.74 8.19
C LEU A 309 -20.57 -2.12 7.08
N PHE A 310 -21.48 -3.03 7.40
CA PHE A 310 -22.56 -3.47 6.52
C PHE A 310 -23.92 -2.93 6.99
N ALA A 311 -24.74 -2.48 6.04
CA ALA A 311 -26.13 -2.12 6.25
C ALA A 311 -27.00 -3.35 6.57
N PRO A 312 -28.24 -3.16 7.08
CA PRO A 312 -29.16 -4.24 7.36
C PRO A 312 -29.49 -5.16 6.18
N ASN A 313 -29.45 -4.63 4.95
CA ASN A 313 -29.66 -5.40 3.72
C ASN A 313 -28.37 -6.07 3.20
N GLY A 314 -27.21 -5.84 3.83
CA GLY A 314 -25.93 -6.39 3.42
C GLY A 314 -25.08 -5.49 2.50
N THR A 315 -25.52 -4.25 2.23
CA THR A 315 -24.72 -3.28 1.48
C THR A 315 -23.52 -2.82 2.33
N ILE A 316 -22.35 -2.70 1.73
CA ILE A 316 -21.14 -2.14 2.37
C ILE A 316 -21.31 -0.62 2.51
N LEU A 317 -21.34 -0.12 3.74
CA LEU A 317 -21.51 1.31 4.05
C LEU A 317 -20.18 2.03 4.24
N ALA A 318 -19.17 1.34 4.74
CA ALA A 318 -17.84 1.88 4.98
C ALA A 318 -16.82 0.76 5.03
N ARG A 319 -15.58 1.09 4.65
CA ARG A 319 -14.40 0.21 4.73
C ARG A 319 -13.24 0.93 5.40
N SER A 320 -12.22 0.17 5.75
CA SER A 320 -10.96 0.68 6.31
C SER A 320 -11.16 1.58 7.53
N LEU A 321 -12.22 1.31 8.30
CA LEU A 321 -12.52 2.06 9.51
C LEU A 321 -11.44 1.85 10.58
N ARG A 322 -11.06 2.93 11.30
CA ARG A 322 -10.05 2.92 12.37
C ARG A 322 -10.39 3.92 13.45
N GLY A 323 -9.99 3.59 14.69
CA GLY A 323 -10.04 4.52 15.81
C GLY A 323 -11.39 5.21 15.97
N GLU A 324 -11.37 6.53 16.10
CA GLU A 324 -12.56 7.36 16.27
C GLU A 324 -13.52 7.34 15.07
N ASN A 325 -13.02 7.00 13.84
CA ASN A 325 -13.86 6.93 12.67
C ASN A 325 -14.88 5.77 12.73
N ILE A 326 -14.61 4.71 13.50
CA ILE A 326 -15.58 3.64 13.75
C ILE A 326 -16.80 4.22 14.48
N GLU A 327 -16.56 4.91 15.60
CA GLU A 327 -17.61 5.53 16.40
C GLU A 327 -18.35 6.62 15.61
N LYS A 328 -17.63 7.47 14.88
CA LYS A 328 -18.21 8.52 14.04
C LYS A 328 -19.18 7.90 13.03
N LYS A 329 -18.76 6.87 12.30
CA LYS A 329 -19.60 6.21 11.29
C LYS A 329 -20.81 5.51 11.90
N LEU A 330 -20.64 4.85 13.05
CA LEU A 330 -21.76 4.24 13.75
C LEU A 330 -22.75 5.30 14.27
N SER A 331 -22.26 6.42 14.79
CA SER A 331 -23.15 7.50 15.25
C SER A 331 -23.97 8.09 14.11
N GLU A 332 -23.43 8.21 12.90
CA GLU A 332 -24.17 8.65 11.72
C GLU A 332 -25.34 7.72 11.43
N VAL A 333 -25.09 6.40 11.29
CA VAL A 333 -26.11 5.42 10.88
C VAL A 333 -27.12 5.06 11.98
N PHE A 334 -26.82 5.30 13.25
CA PHE A 334 -27.73 5.07 14.38
C PHE A 334 -28.44 6.35 14.86
N SER A 335 -28.17 7.52 14.25
CA SER A 335 -28.84 8.79 14.53
C SER A 335 -30.02 9.05 13.58
N GLU A 336 -30.11 8.29 12.49
CA GLU A 336 -31.24 8.27 11.55
C GLU A 336 -32.34 7.30 12.06
#